data_4b59062846c20eb1cb6ee7ee92c6cbc2
#
_entry.id   4b59062846c20eb1cb6ee7ee92c6cbc2
#
_cell.length_a   1.000
_cell.length_b   1.000
_cell.length_c   1.000
_cell.angle_alpha   90.00
_cell.angle_beta   90.00
_cell.angle_gamma   90.00
#
_symmetry.space_group_name_H-M   'P 1'
#
loop_
_entity.id
_entity.type
_entity.pdbx_description
1 polymer ?
#
loop_
_entity_poly.entity_id
_entity_poly.type
_entity_poly.pdbx_seq_one_letter_code
_entity_poly.pdbx_strand_id
1 'polypeptide(L)'
;MGENRKTLGELGFAAHVNVAVTGVTIDNRLVKRGDLFAALPGTNVHGARFAMDAIAAGAAAILTDPDGAAVLKSDLDPDFPIVVTSDVRAALSRAAALFFGTQPETMVAVTGTNGKTSVASFCRQIWNELELSAISIGTTGVEGDWTYPLHHTTPDPITLHSILAQAAQSGVTHGAMEASSHGLDQRRLEGVALKAAGFTNFTQDHLDYHHSFEDYFAAKSRLFEKLLPMDATAVINTDDPKLSIYASDLAMLGYTLITIGTNAANDLYISDQRFDATGQTLRFSFKGKTYVKRLNLIGGFQAENVLMAAALVIASGSDPQHVFDTLEHLTTVRGRMQYAATRKNGASVFVDYAHTPDAVETAISAFRPHVMGRLIAIIGAGGDRDTTKRPLMGRAAVETADHVIVTDDNPRTEDPASIRAMVMAGATDAANITEVGDRAEAILRAVHMLEPGDGLLITGKGHETGQIVGQDILPFDDVEQASVAVAALDGMI
;
A
#
# COMPACT_ATOMS: atom_id res chain seq x y z
N MET A 1 22.07 17.83 16.42
CA MET A 1 20.86 18.33 15.75
C MET A 1 20.40 19.53 16.55
N GLY A 2 20.36 20.76 15.95
CA GLY A 2 19.74 21.91 16.61
C GLY A 2 18.26 21.61 16.87
N GLU A 3 17.74 22.00 18.03
CA GLU A 3 16.32 21.88 18.31
C GLU A 3 15.51 22.58 17.21
N ASN A 4 14.70 21.83 16.48
CA ASN A 4 13.82 22.39 15.46
C ASN A 4 12.73 23.20 16.20
N ARG A 5 12.79 24.53 16.10
CA ARG A 5 11.92 25.44 16.83
C ARG A 5 11.16 26.31 15.84
N LYS A 6 9.84 26.25 15.85
CA LYS A 6 8.95 27.01 14.96
C LYS A 6 7.85 27.70 15.76
N THR A 7 7.53 28.93 15.40
CA THR A 7 6.36 29.61 15.96
C THR A 7 5.07 29.07 15.33
N LEU A 8 3.92 29.24 16.01
CA LEU A 8 2.62 28.87 15.44
C LEU A 8 2.36 29.56 14.09
N GLY A 9 2.82 30.80 13.92
CA GLY A 9 2.75 31.49 12.63
C GLY A 9 3.58 30.83 11.54
N GLU A 10 4.80 30.35 11.83
CA GLU A 10 5.63 29.59 10.89
C GLU A 10 5.04 28.20 10.56
N LEU A 11 4.18 27.68 11.43
CA LEU A 11 3.39 26.46 11.17
C LEU A 11 2.09 26.73 10.41
N GLY A 12 1.87 27.98 9.95
CA GLY A 12 0.70 28.36 9.15
C GLY A 12 -0.54 28.70 9.97
N PHE A 13 -0.43 28.89 11.28
CA PHE A 13 -1.57 29.20 12.15
C PHE A 13 -1.70 30.70 12.44
N ALA A 14 -2.91 31.23 12.30
CA ALA A 14 -3.26 32.54 12.82
C ALA A 14 -3.61 32.37 14.31
N ALA A 15 -2.63 32.59 15.19
CA ALA A 15 -2.83 32.47 16.64
C ALA A 15 -2.74 33.83 17.30
N HIS A 16 -3.59 34.05 18.33
CA HIS A 16 -3.54 35.29 19.15
C HIS A 16 -2.22 35.37 19.95
N VAL A 17 -1.66 34.22 20.32
CA VAL A 17 -0.35 34.12 20.98
C VAL A 17 0.58 33.36 20.07
N ASN A 18 1.60 33.99 19.54
CA ASN A 18 2.57 33.39 18.62
C ASN A 18 3.70 32.71 19.40
N VAL A 19 3.38 31.60 20.09
CA VAL A 19 4.35 30.82 20.84
C VAL A 19 5.20 29.96 19.90
N ALA A 20 6.46 29.71 20.29
CA ALA A 20 7.35 28.79 19.59
C ALA A 20 7.23 27.39 20.18
N VAL A 21 7.09 26.37 19.30
CA VAL A 21 7.01 24.96 19.63
C VAL A 21 8.28 24.22 19.20
N THR A 22 8.63 23.15 19.93
CA THR A 22 9.84 22.36 19.72
C THR A 22 9.55 20.94 19.23
N GLY A 23 8.26 20.59 19.13
CA GLY A 23 7.78 19.31 18.62
C GLY A 23 6.29 19.37 18.31
N VAL A 24 5.79 18.32 17.65
CA VAL A 24 4.37 18.12 17.33
C VAL A 24 4.00 16.68 17.72
N THR A 25 2.91 16.48 18.44
CA THR A 25 2.45 15.14 18.83
C THR A 25 0.93 15.05 18.87
N ILE A 26 0.40 13.82 18.65
CA ILE A 26 -1.02 13.46 18.80
C ILE A 26 -1.28 12.60 20.04
N ASP A 27 -0.22 12.16 20.73
CA ASP A 27 -0.32 11.31 21.92
C ASP A 27 0.12 12.10 23.14
N ASN A 28 -0.83 12.32 24.09
CA ASN A 28 -0.57 13.06 25.32
C ASN A 28 0.52 12.41 26.20
N ARG A 29 0.71 11.10 26.11
CA ARG A 29 1.74 10.34 26.84
C ARG A 29 3.16 10.58 26.32
N LEU A 30 3.27 11.06 25.09
CA LEU A 30 4.55 11.34 24.40
C LEU A 30 4.89 12.84 24.39
N VAL A 31 4.04 13.68 24.95
CA VAL A 31 4.27 15.14 25.02
C VAL A 31 5.58 15.44 25.75
N LYS A 32 6.38 16.29 25.14
CA LYS A 32 7.58 16.90 25.73
C LYS A 32 7.36 18.38 25.94
N ARG A 33 8.17 18.97 26.83
CA ARG A 33 8.10 20.41 27.10
C ARG A 33 8.33 21.21 25.81
N GLY A 34 7.36 22.07 25.48
CA GLY A 34 7.40 22.91 24.30
C GLY A 34 6.66 22.34 23.08
N ASP A 35 6.04 21.15 23.16
CA ASP A 35 5.35 20.55 22.04
C ASP A 35 4.00 21.24 21.73
N LEU A 36 3.60 21.20 20.46
CA LEU A 36 2.23 21.37 20.00
C LEU A 36 1.50 20.03 20.14
N PHE A 37 0.52 19.96 21.03
CA PHE A 37 -0.36 18.78 21.14
C PHE A 37 -1.57 18.94 20.23
N ALA A 38 -1.73 18.02 19.24
CA ALA A 38 -2.90 18.00 18.37
C ALA A 38 -3.99 17.09 18.92
N ALA A 39 -5.02 17.70 19.47
CA ALA A 39 -6.18 17.06 20.07
C ALA A 39 -7.25 16.77 19.00
N LEU A 40 -7.10 15.62 18.30
CA LEU A 40 -7.94 15.23 17.18
C LEU A 40 -9.24 14.53 17.62
N PRO A 41 -10.32 14.59 16.81
CA PRO A 41 -11.48 13.73 16.98
C PRO A 41 -11.06 12.26 16.75
N GLY A 42 -11.26 11.41 17.76
CA GLY A 42 -11.01 9.96 17.69
C GLY A 42 -12.30 9.17 17.48
N THR A 43 -12.17 7.87 17.20
CA THR A 43 -13.32 6.96 16.98
C THR A 43 -14.21 6.84 18.25
N ASN A 44 -13.58 6.75 19.41
CA ASN A 44 -14.30 6.53 20.68
C ASN A 44 -14.31 7.78 21.57
N VAL A 45 -13.23 8.58 21.52
CA VAL A 45 -13.03 9.71 22.44
C VAL A 45 -12.35 10.84 21.67
N HIS A 46 -12.76 12.08 21.93
CA HIS A 46 -12.08 13.25 21.41
C HIS A 46 -10.76 13.50 22.15
N GLY A 47 -9.66 13.76 21.44
CA GLY A 47 -8.33 14.01 22.00
C GLY A 47 -8.26 15.20 22.95
N ALA A 48 -9.19 16.16 22.86
CA ALA A 48 -9.29 17.30 23.76
C ALA A 48 -9.45 16.89 25.24
N ARG A 49 -10.02 15.72 25.53
CA ARG A 49 -10.11 15.20 26.92
C ARG A 49 -8.75 14.95 27.57
N PHE A 50 -7.71 14.82 26.77
CA PHE A 50 -6.33 14.60 27.22
C PHE A 50 -5.47 15.88 27.19
N ALA A 51 -6.07 17.02 26.83
CA ALA A 51 -5.31 18.25 26.66
C ALA A 51 -4.76 18.78 27.97
N MET A 52 -5.49 18.65 29.09
CA MET A 52 -4.99 19.07 30.42
C MET A 52 -3.79 18.24 30.86
N ASP A 53 -3.77 16.94 30.59
CA ASP A 53 -2.60 16.07 30.83
C ASP A 53 -1.42 16.50 29.95
N ALA A 54 -1.68 16.83 28.66
CA ALA A 54 -0.66 17.31 27.75
C ALA A 54 -0.06 18.66 28.22
N ILE A 55 -0.88 19.57 28.72
CA ILE A 55 -0.43 20.86 29.31
C ILE A 55 0.41 20.59 30.55
N ALA A 56 -0.04 19.70 31.43
CA ALA A 56 0.72 19.33 32.62
C ALA A 56 2.07 18.68 32.29
N ALA A 57 2.15 17.95 31.17
CA ALA A 57 3.39 17.39 30.64
C ALA A 57 4.29 18.44 29.94
N GLY A 58 3.78 19.67 29.70
CA GLY A 58 4.55 20.78 29.18
C GLY A 58 4.25 21.16 27.73
N ALA A 59 3.10 20.76 27.17
CA ALA A 59 2.67 21.28 25.88
C ALA A 59 2.64 22.82 25.88
N ALA A 60 3.19 23.44 24.86
CA ALA A 60 3.23 24.91 24.72
C ALA A 60 1.99 25.45 24.01
N ALA A 61 1.28 24.60 23.25
CA ALA A 61 0.05 24.97 22.55
C ALA A 61 -0.82 23.74 22.28
N ILE A 62 -2.12 23.96 22.09
CA ILE A 62 -3.09 22.95 21.65
C ILE A 62 -3.58 23.29 20.23
N LEU A 63 -3.65 22.28 19.36
CA LEU A 63 -4.36 22.35 18.09
C LEU A 63 -5.61 21.45 18.18
N THR A 64 -6.80 22.01 17.89
CA THR A 64 -8.05 21.24 17.93
C THR A 64 -9.11 21.81 16.98
N ASP A 65 -10.26 21.16 16.91
CA ASP A 65 -11.45 21.61 16.22
C ASP A 65 -12.42 22.36 17.14
N PRO A 66 -13.54 22.92 16.64
CA PRO A 66 -14.50 23.63 17.44
C PRO A 66 -15.12 22.80 18.59
N ASP A 67 -15.34 21.50 18.36
CA ASP A 67 -15.90 20.60 19.37
C ASP A 67 -14.88 20.34 20.50
N GLY A 68 -13.62 20.15 20.15
CA GLY A 68 -12.54 20.04 21.13
C GLY A 68 -12.32 21.33 21.91
N ALA A 69 -12.42 22.48 21.26
CA ALA A 69 -12.36 23.77 21.96
C ALA A 69 -13.52 23.95 22.95
N ALA A 70 -14.71 23.49 22.60
CA ALA A 70 -15.87 23.51 23.51
C ALA A 70 -15.66 22.63 24.74
N VAL A 71 -15.00 21.46 24.60
CA VAL A 71 -14.63 20.59 25.72
C VAL A 71 -13.66 21.27 26.69
N LEU A 72 -12.72 22.08 26.14
CA LEU A 72 -11.66 22.71 26.94
C LEU A 72 -12.08 24.03 27.60
N LYS A 73 -13.20 24.61 27.21
CA LYS A 73 -13.60 25.99 27.55
C LYS A 73 -13.67 26.29 29.05
N SER A 74 -14.01 25.28 29.87
CA SER A 74 -14.13 25.46 31.34
C SER A 74 -12.81 25.30 32.09
N ASP A 75 -11.86 24.55 31.50
CA ASP A 75 -10.69 24.05 32.23
C ASP A 75 -9.39 24.71 31.75
N LEU A 76 -9.42 25.31 30.53
CA LEU A 76 -8.27 25.95 29.93
C LEU A 76 -8.10 27.39 30.43
N ASP A 77 -6.86 27.74 30.77
CA ASP A 77 -6.49 29.14 31.01
C ASP A 77 -6.81 29.98 29.78
N PRO A 78 -7.55 31.10 29.87
CA PRO A 78 -7.88 31.95 28.73
C PRO A 78 -6.67 32.47 27.93
N ASP A 79 -5.51 32.58 28.57
CA ASP A 79 -4.26 33.01 27.95
C ASP A 79 -3.43 31.88 27.36
N PHE A 80 -3.84 30.62 27.56
CA PHE A 80 -3.11 29.48 27.00
C PHE A 80 -3.28 29.40 25.47
N PRO A 81 -2.17 29.22 24.71
CA PRO A 81 -2.21 29.17 23.24
C PRO A 81 -3.04 27.99 22.72
N ILE A 82 -4.16 28.30 22.08
CA ILE A 82 -5.02 27.33 21.41
C ILE A 82 -5.24 27.73 19.95
N VAL A 83 -5.10 26.79 19.04
CA VAL A 83 -5.44 26.91 17.63
C VAL A 83 -6.68 26.08 17.35
N VAL A 84 -7.73 26.72 16.86
CA VAL A 84 -9.00 26.08 16.52
C VAL A 84 -9.24 26.15 15.01
N THR A 85 -9.50 25.02 14.39
CA THR A 85 -9.74 24.93 12.92
C THR A 85 -10.76 23.83 12.59
N SER A 86 -11.56 24.05 11.56
CA SER A 86 -12.61 23.11 11.15
C SER A 86 -12.07 21.77 10.58
N ASP A 87 -10.90 21.78 9.91
CA ASP A 87 -10.23 20.55 9.44
C ASP A 87 -8.88 20.41 10.16
N VAL A 88 -8.97 19.98 11.43
CA VAL A 88 -7.80 19.85 12.32
C VAL A 88 -6.80 18.81 11.82
N ARG A 89 -7.26 17.78 11.09
CA ARG A 89 -6.37 16.77 10.52
C ARG A 89 -5.52 17.32 9.38
N ALA A 90 -6.13 18.07 8.46
CA ALA A 90 -5.40 18.73 7.39
C ALA A 90 -4.44 19.82 7.94
N ALA A 91 -4.88 20.56 8.96
CA ALA A 91 -4.07 21.56 9.62
C ALA A 91 -2.84 20.94 10.30
N LEU A 92 -3.00 19.81 11.01
CA LEU A 92 -1.90 19.06 11.59
C LEU A 92 -0.89 18.60 10.54
N SER A 93 -1.38 18.01 9.44
CA SER A 93 -0.50 17.47 8.40
C SER A 93 0.35 18.57 7.75
N ARG A 94 -0.26 19.74 7.43
CA ARG A 94 0.48 20.91 6.92
C ARG A 94 1.46 21.47 7.95
N ALA A 95 1.06 21.53 9.22
CA ALA A 95 1.94 21.99 10.28
C ALA A 95 3.14 21.03 10.46
N ALA A 96 2.95 19.73 10.37
CA ALA A 96 4.03 18.76 10.40
C ALA A 96 4.99 18.96 9.20
N ALA A 97 4.45 19.17 7.99
CA ALA A 97 5.27 19.49 6.82
C ALA A 97 6.15 20.73 7.04
N LEU A 98 5.55 21.80 7.56
CA LEU A 98 6.27 23.05 7.85
C LEU A 98 7.26 22.87 9.02
N PHE A 99 6.93 22.06 10.02
CA PHE A 99 7.79 21.80 11.17
C PHE A 99 9.07 21.06 10.75
N PHE A 100 8.96 19.99 10.00
CA PHE A 100 10.11 19.20 9.53
C PHE A 100 10.82 19.85 8.33
N GLY A 101 10.09 20.56 7.49
CA GLY A 101 10.58 21.54 6.50
C GLY A 101 11.08 20.96 5.20
N THR A 102 11.81 19.86 5.19
CA THR A 102 12.41 19.27 3.98
C THR A 102 11.71 17.96 3.57
N GLN A 103 11.74 17.67 2.27
CA GLN A 103 11.29 16.40 1.70
C GLN A 103 12.08 16.13 0.41
N PRO A 104 12.08 14.91 -0.16
CA PRO A 104 12.66 14.66 -1.48
C PRO A 104 12.08 15.62 -2.54
N GLU A 105 12.92 16.07 -3.46
CA GLU A 105 12.55 17.09 -4.49
C GLU A 105 11.43 16.59 -5.41
N THR A 106 11.41 15.29 -5.65
CA THR A 106 10.45 14.64 -6.52
C THR A 106 9.66 13.59 -5.75
N MET A 107 8.38 13.90 -5.51
CA MET A 107 7.46 12.96 -4.86
C MET A 107 6.33 12.58 -5.81
N VAL A 108 6.03 11.28 -5.89
CA VAL A 108 4.83 10.78 -6.55
C VAL A 108 3.99 9.95 -5.57
N ALA A 109 2.69 9.91 -5.78
CA ALA A 109 1.79 9.10 -4.96
C ALA A 109 0.92 8.20 -5.85
N VAL A 110 0.58 7.02 -5.34
CA VAL A 110 -0.29 6.08 -6.05
C VAL A 110 -1.43 5.60 -5.16
N THR A 111 -2.65 5.68 -5.68
CA THR A 111 -3.86 5.12 -5.06
C THR A 111 -4.48 4.05 -5.96
N GLY A 112 -5.46 3.35 -5.44
CA GLY A 112 -6.20 2.27 -6.10
C GLY A 112 -6.60 1.20 -5.08
N THR A 113 -7.38 0.23 -5.48
CA THR A 113 -7.67 -0.92 -4.63
C THR A 113 -6.45 -1.81 -4.56
N ASN A 114 -5.93 -2.26 -5.70
CA ASN A 114 -4.78 -3.14 -5.82
C ASN A 114 -3.61 -2.46 -6.55
N GLY A 115 -2.40 -3.02 -6.47
CA GLY A 115 -1.22 -2.58 -7.23
C GLY A 115 -0.37 -1.47 -6.61
N LYS A 116 -0.84 -0.75 -5.60
CA LYS A 116 -0.15 0.41 -4.99
C LYS A 116 1.30 0.11 -4.58
N THR A 117 1.52 -0.96 -3.83
CA THR A 117 2.84 -1.38 -3.34
C THR A 117 3.78 -1.69 -4.51
N SER A 118 3.29 -2.43 -5.51
CA SER A 118 4.06 -2.77 -6.70
C SER A 118 4.46 -1.51 -7.47
N VAL A 119 3.52 -0.61 -7.72
CA VAL A 119 3.78 0.65 -8.45
C VAL A 119 4.78 1.53 -7.70
N ALA A 120 4.61 1.75 -6.39
CA ALA A 120 5.55 2.55 -5.60
C ALA A 120 6.96 1.96 -5.61
N SER A 121 7.08 0.63 -5.46
CA SER A 121 8.37 -0.07 -5.54
C SER A 121 8.98 -0.01 -6.93
N PHE A 122 8.19 -0.17 -8.02
CA PHE A 122 8.70 -0.07 -9.38
C PHE A 122 9.15 1.36 -9.71
N CYS A 123 8.47 2.41 -9.25
CA CYS A 123 8.97 3.78 -9.38
C CYS A 123 10.36 3.91 -8.78
N ARG A 124 10.56 3.44 -7.54
CA ARG A 124 11.86 3.42 -6.87
C ARG A 124 12.91 2.66 -7.67
N GLN A 125 12.58 1.44 -8.12
CA GLN A 125 13.51 0.61 -8.88
C GLN A 125 13.91 1.29 -10.20
N ILE A 126 12.96 1.90 -10.93
CA ILE A 126 13.24 2.65 -12.16
C ILE A 126 14.18 3.82 -11.88
N TRP A 127 13.92 4.63 -10.83
CA TRP A 127 14.80 5.73 -10.47
C TRP A 127 16.20 5.26 -10.08
N ASN A 128 16.32 4.17 -9.32
CA ASN A 128 17.63 3.62 -8.94
C ASN A 128 18.41 3.11 -10.17
N GLU A 129 17.74 2.48 -11.14
CA GLU A 129 18.36 2.09 -12.43
C GLU A 129 18.80 3.32 -13.27
N LEU A 130 18.14 4.47 -13.07
CA LEU A 130 18.52 5.75 -13.65
C LEU A 130 19.58 6.50 -12.80
N GLU A 131 20.18 5.84 -11.82
CA GLU A 131 21.18 6.42 -10.89
C GLU A 131 20.63 7.59 -10.05
N LEU A 132 19.32 7.64 -9.81
CA LEU A 132 18.66 8.64 -8.95
C LEU A 132 18.39 8.02 -7.57
N SER A 133 18.80 8.73 -6.51
CA SER A 133 18.56 8.26 -5.15
C SER A 133 17.08 8.28 -4.81
N ALA A 134 16.50 7.10 -4.52
CA ALA A 134 15.07 6.93 -4.41
C ALA A 134 14.62 6.02 -3.25
N ILE A 135 13.42 6.31 -2.74
CA ILE A 135 12.71 5.48 -1.76
C ILE A 135 11.28 5.17 -2.23
N SER A 136 10.74 4.04 -1.75
CA SER A 136 9.30 3.76 -1.75
C SER A 136 8.77 3.74 -0.31
N ILE A 137 7.57 4.28 -0.09
CA ILE A 137 6.90 4.38 1.22
C ILE A 137 5.55 3.69 1.13
N GLY A 138 5.34 2.63 1.90
CA GLY A 138 4.09 1.89 1.82
C GLY A 138 3.98 0.74 2.81
N THR A 139 3.23 -0.27 2.42
CA THR A 139 2.89 -1.44 3.24
C THR A 139 4.13 -2.21 3.73
N THR A 140 5.20 -2.24 2.95
CA THR A 140 6.47 -2.91 3.30
C THR A 140 7.41 -2.04 4.14
N GLY A 141 7.01 -0.82 4.48
CA GLY A 141 7.86 0.16 5.14
C GLY A 141 8.41 1.21 4.18
N VAL A 142 9.52 1.83 4.54
CA VAL A 142 10.33 2.65 3.64
C VAL A 142 11.49 1.80 3.14
N GLU A 143 11.55 1.61 1.82
CA GLU A 143 12.58 0.82 1.15
C GLU A 143 13.35 1.66 0.14
N GLY A 144 14.61 1.33 -0.09
CA GLY A 144 15.49 1.99 -1.05
C GLY A 144 16.79 2.48 -0.42
N ASP A 145 17.29 3.61 -0.87
CA ASP A 145 18.57 4.19 -0.42
C ASP A 145 18.55 4.66 1.05
N TRP A 146 17.35 4.79 1.60
CA TRP A 146 17.11 4.99 3.02
C TRP A 146 15.94 4.13 3.46
N THR A 147 16.01 3.52 4.65
CA THR A 147 15.01 2.56 5.13
C THR A 147 14.44 2.93 6.48
N TYR A 148 13.15 2.66 6.68
CA TYR A 148 12.48 2.88 7.96
C TYR A 148 11.29 1.91 8.10
N PRO A 149 11.13 1.23 9.26
CA PRO A 149 9.97 0.34 9.47
C PRO A 149 8.68 1.16 9.65
N LEU A 150 7.61 0.69 9.06
CA LEU A 150 6.27 1.28 9.19
C LEU A 150 5.26 0.24 9.65
N HIS A 151 4.23 0.70 10.39
CA HIS A 151 3.11 -0.13 10.83
C HIS A 151 1.84 0.07 9.98
N HIS A 152 1.83 1.09 9.14
CA HIS A 152 0.70 1.45 8.28
C HIS A 152 1.16 1.75 6.87
N THR A 153 0.38 1.34 5.88
CA THR A 153 0.61 1.63 4.46
C THR A 153 0.83 3.11 4.18
N THR A 154 0.04 3.97 4.83
CA THR A 154 0.24 5.43 4.82
C THR A 154 0.40 5.85 6.28
N PRO A 155 1.59 6.27 6.73
CA PRO A 155 1.82 6.65 8.13
C PRO A 155 1.03 7.89 8.53
N ASP A 156 0.93 8.15 9.83
CA ASP A 156 0.38 9.41 10.34
C ASP A 156 1.21 10.61 9.86
N PRO A 157 0.65 11.83 9.84
CA PRO A 157 1.32 12.96 9.20
C PRO A 157 2.62 13.38 9.87
N ILE A 158 2.77 13.19 11.19
CA ILE A 158 4.00 13.54 11.91
C ILE A 158 5.11 12.57 11.52
N THR A 159 4.82 11.28 11.57
CA THR A 159 5.74 10.22 11.13
C THR A 159 6.10 10.41 9.65
N LEU A 160 5.11 10.66 8.77
CA LEU A 160 5.34 10.86 7.34
C LEU A 160 6.32 11.99 7.07
N HIS A 161 6.05 13.20 7.58
CA HIS A 161 6.89 14.36 7.30
C HIS A 161 8.27 14.27 7.98
N SER A 162 8.36 13.60 9.14
CA SER A 162 9.64 13.26 9.78
C SER A 162 10.49 12.35 8.90
N ILE A 163 9.89 11.30 8.33
CA ILE A 163 10.54 10.35 7.43
C ILE A 163 11.02 11.06 6.16
N LEU A 164 10.16 11.86 5.53
CA LEU A 164 10.51 12.62 4.33
C LEU A 164 11.70 13.56 4.58
N ALA A 165 11.71 14.24 5.73
CA ALA A 165 12.82 15.12 6.10
C ALA A 165 14.12 14.35 6.33
N GLN A 166 14.09 13.22 7.04
CA GLN A 166 15.26 12.38 7.28
C GLN A 166 15.81 11.78 5.99
N ALA A 167 14.94 11.28 5.10
CA ALA A 167 15.33 10.76 3.81
C ALA A 167 16.01 11.83 2.94
N ALA A 168 15.42 13.03 2.84
CA ALA A 168 16.00 14.16 2.12
C ALA A 168 17.37 14.59 2.69
N GLN A 169 17.49 14.65 4.03
CA GLN A 169 18.78 14.94 4.70
C GLN A 169 19.83 13.85 4.45
N SER A 170 19.41 12.62 4.19
CA SER A 170 20.29 11.49 3.81
C SER A 170 20.65 11.48 2.33
N GLY A 171 20.21 12.48 1.54
CA GLY A 171 20.53 12.61 0.12
C GLY A 171 19.51 11.97 -0.84
N VAL A 172 18.37 11.47 -0.33
CA VAL A 172 17.29 10.95 -1.17
C VAL A 172 16.63 12.11 -1.92
N THR A 173 16.54 11.99 -3.24
CA THR A 173 15.97 13.02 -4.14
C THR A 173 14.58 12.65 -4.66
N HIS A 174 14.25 11.36 -4.71
CA HIS A 174 13.01 10.85 -5.29
C HIS A 174 12.25 9.96 -4.30
N GLY A 175 10.93 10.06 -4.29
CA GLY A 175 10.10 9.21 -3.43
C GLY A 175 8.76 8.86 -4.09
N ALA A 176 8.41 7.59 -4.03
CA ALA A 176 7.09 7.08 -4.41
C ALA A 176 6.33 6.59 -3.18
N MET A 177 5.07 7.00 -2.99
CA MET A 177 4.32 6.63 -1.81
C MET A 177 2.95 6.04 -2.11
N GLU A 178 2.54 5.09 -1.28
CA GLU A 178 1.18 4.57 -1.30
C GLU A 178 0.23 5.56 -0.61
N ALA A 179 -0.81 5.96 -1.32
CA ALA A 179 -1.91 6.77 -0.81
C ALA A 179 -3.14 5.89 -0.57
N SER A 180 -3.26 5.30 0.63
CA SER A 180 -4.41 4.48 1.02
C SER A 180 -5.66 5.35 1.19
N SER A 181 -6.86 4.77 1.00
CA SER A 181 -8.12 5.49 1.21
C SER A 181 -8.24 6.04 2.63
N HIS A 182 -7.82 5.28 3.65
CA HIS A 182 -7.76 5.74 5.05
C HIS A 182 -6.80 6.92 5.21
N GLY A 183 -5.60 6.85 4.60
CA GLY A 183 -4.62 7.93 4.68
C GLY A 183 -5.11 9.22 4.04
N LEU A 184 -5.78 9.12 2.90
CA LEU A 184 -6.40 10.25 2.19
C LEU A 184 -7.59 10.83 2.95
N ASP A 185 -8.48 9.97 3.46
CA ASP A 185 -9.63 10.40 4.25
C ASP A 185 -9.19 11.08 5.55
N GLN A 186 -8.19 10.54 6.23
CA GLN A 186 -7.62 11.10 7.46
C GLN A 186 -6.63 12.25 7.21
N ARG A 187 -6.51 12.77 5.99
CA ARG A 187 -5.66 13.93 5.65
C ARG A 187 -4.17 13.75 5.95
N ARG A 188 -3.66 12.52 5.88
CA ARG A 188 -2.27 12.24 6.29
C ARG A 188 -1.21 12.77 5.33
N LEU A 189 -1.58 13.04 4.05
CA LEU A 189 -0.67 13.43 2.98
C LEU A 189 -0.63 14.95 2.69
N GLU A 190 -1.41 15.76 3.41
CA GLU A 190 -1.38 17.20 3.23
C GLU A 190 0.03 17.76 3.48
N GLY A 191 0.53 18.57 2.55
CA GLY A 191 1.88 19.13 2.62
C GLY A 191 2.96 18.32 1.90
N VAL A 192 2.63 17.14 1.34
CA VAL A 192 3.52 16.44 0.40
C VAL A 192 3.48 17.14 -0.96
N ALA A 193 4.63 17.54 -1.49
CA ALA A 193 4.75 18.25 -2.77
C ALA A 193 4.80 17.25 -3.93
N LEU A 194 3.63 16.85 -4.44
CA LEU A 194 3.51 15.85 -5.48
C LEU A 194 3.82 16.43 -6.87
N LYS A 195 4.60 15.69 -7.67
CA LYS A 195 4.86 15.93 -9.11
C LYS A 195 3.93 15.14 -10.01
N ALA A 196 3.47 13.98 -9.56
CA ALA A 196 2.49 13.16 -10.26
C ALA A 196 1.70 12.29 -9.27
N ALA A 197 0.51 11.86 -9.69
CA ALA A 197 -0.30 10.91 -8.93
C ALA A 197 -0.89 9.85 -9.85
N GLY A 198 -0.93 8.58 -9.39
CA GLY A 198 -1.45 7.44 -10.14
C GLY A 198 -2.71 6.85 -9.53
N PHE A 199 -3.65 6.37 -10.38
CA PHE A 199 -4.81 5.59 -9.97
C PHE A 199 -4.81 4.26 -10.73
N THR A 200 -4.56 3.17 -10.00
CA THR A 200 -4.35 1.84 -10.63
C THR A 200 -5.64 1.16 -11.04
N ASN A 201 -6.60 1.02 -10.14
CA ASN A 201 -7.91 0.35 -10.34
C ASN A 201 -8.85 0.69 -9.20
N PHE A 202 -10.14 0.41 -9.38
CA PHE A 202 -11.14 0.67 -8.36
C PHE A 202 -12.16 -0.47 -8.27
N THR A 203 -11.95 -1.40 -7.35
CA THR A 203 -12.83 -2.52 -7.03
C THR A 203 -13.31 -2.44 -5.59
N GLN A 204 -14.24 -3.30 -5.19
CA GLN A 204 -14.85 -3.26 -3.86
C GLN A 204 -13.84 -3.70 -2.78
N ASP A 205 -13.60 -2.79 -1.82
CA ASP A 205 -12.78 -3.05 -0.63
C ASP A 205 -13.13 -2.03 0.47
N HIS A 206 -12.69 -2.26 1.71
CA HIS A 206 -12.78 -1.31 2.84
C HIS A 206 -14.17 -0.75 3.16
N LEU A 207 -15.26 -1.49 2.89
CA LEU A 207 -16.62 -1.10 3.27
C LEU A 207 -16.90 -1.26 4.78
N ASP A 208 -15.97 -1.84 5.53
CA ASP A 208 -15.92 -1.82 6.99
C ASP A 208 -15.55 -0.44 7.55
N TYR A 209 -14.86 0.39 6.77
CA TYR A 209 -14.45 1.74 7.14
C TYR A 209 -15.26 2.82 6.39
N HIS A 210 -15.43 2.70 5.08
CA HIS A 210 -16.19 3.64 4.26
C HIS A 210 -17.68 3.24 4.24
N HIS A 211 -18.58 4.22 4.43
CA HIS A 211 -20.01 3.95 4.52
C HIS A 211 -20.64 3.48 3.21
N SER A 212 -20.02 3.81 2.07
CA SER A 212 -20.47 3.44 0.73
C SER A 212 -19.30 3.31 -0.25
N PHE A 213 -19.59 2.72 -1.42
CA PHE A 213 -18.64 2.63 -2.52
C PHE A 213 -18.27 4.01 -3.09
N GLU A 214 -19.23 4.94 -3.05
CA GLU A 214 -19.05 6.35 -3.43
C GLU A 214 -18.12 7.08 -2.45
N ASP A 215 -18.28 6.89 -1.13
CA ASP A 215 -17.38 7.47 -0.12
C ASP A 215 -15.95 6.94 -0.27
N TYR A 216 -15.82 5.63 -0.56
CA TYR A 216 -14.54 5.02 -0.83
C TYR A 216 -13.85 5.62 -2.07
N PHE A 217 -14.63 5.86 -3.16
CA PHE A 217 -14.12 6.54 -4.35
C PHE A 217 -13.74 7.98 -4.05
N ALA A 218 -14.63 8.74 -3.37
CA ALA A 218 -14.37 10.14 -3.00
C ALA A 218 -13.11 10.29 -2.13
N ALA A 219 -12.87 9.35 -1.20
CA ALA A 219 -11.65 9.33 -0.40
C ALA A 219 -10.40 9.22 -1.29
N LYS A 220 -10.39 8.33 -2.30
CA LYS A 220 -9.26 8.18 -3.22
C LYS A 220 -9.12 9.36 -4.20
N SER A 221 -10.23 9.90 -4.68
CA SER A 221 -10.25 11.05 -5.60
C SER A 221 -9.62 12.31 -5.00
N ARG A 222 -9.61 12.42 -3.66
CA ARG A 222 -8.91 13.52 -2.98
C ARG A 222 -7.43 13.65 -3.37
N LEU A 223 -6.77 12.54 -3.71
CA LEU A 223 -5.37 12.58 -4.16
C LEU A 223 -5.20 13.52 -5.36
N PHE A 224 -6.15 13.51 -6.28
CA PHE A 224 -6.14 14.33 -7.50
C PHE A 224 -6.77 15.71 -7.26
N GLU A 225 -7.95 15.74 -6.65
CA GLU A 225 -8.75 16.96 -6.53
C GLU A 225 -8.25 17.94 -5.47
N LYS A 226 -7.46 17.47 -4.47
CA LYS A 226 -7.04 18.28 -3.31
C LYS A 226 -5.54 18.33 -3.09
N LEU A 227 -4.80 17.30 -3.48
CA LEU A 227 -3.37 17.16 -3.17
C LEU A 227 -2.48 17.33 -4.39
N LEU A 228 -2.89 16.85 -5.55
CA LEU A 228 -2.14 17.01 -6.78
C LEU A 228 -2.26 18.47 -7.28
N PRO A 229 -1.15 19.20 -7.46
CA PRO A 229 -1.17 20.53 -8.09
C PRO A 229 -1.71 20.47 -9.52
N MET A 230 -2.34 21.56 -9.98
CA MET A 230 -2.92 21.62 -11.33
C MET A 230 -1.89 21.54 -12.47
N ASP A 231 -0.65 21.90 -12.20
CA ASP A 231 0.49 21.80 -13.14
C ASP A 231 1.20 20.46 -13.08
N ALA A 232 0.78 19.57 -12.17
CA ALA A 232 1.27 18.21 -12.07
C ALA A 232 0.44 17.24 -12.94
N THR A 233 0.94 16.02 -13.11
CA THR A 233 0.32 15.02 -14.02
C THR A 233 -0.46 13.95 -13.25
N ALA A 234 -1.68 13.70 -13.67
CA ALA A 234 -2.48 12.55 -13.24
C ALA A 234 -2.27 11.36 -14.19
N VAL A 235 -1.96 10.20 -13.65
CA VAL A 235 -1.77 8.94 -14.39
C VAL A 235 -2.92 8.00 -14.07
N ILE A 236 -3.74 7.65 -15.06
CA ILE A 236 -5.00 6.94 -14.85
C ILE A 236 -5.06 5.66 -15.68
N ASN A 237 -5.34 4.52 -15.04
CA ASN A 237 -5.67 3.28 -15.74
C ASN A 237 -7.13 3.34 -16.19
N THR A 238 -7.37 3.40 -17.51
CA THR A 238 -8.71 3.55 -18.09
C THR A 238 -9.38 2.24 -18.49
N ASP A 239 -8.74 1.10 -18.25
CA ASP A 239 -9.39 -0.21 -18.40
C ASP A 239 -10.46 -0.42 -17.30
N ASP A 240 -10.33 0.28 -16.17
CA ASP A 240 -11.39 0.41 -15.18
C ASP A 240 -12.46 1.40 -15.66
N PRO A 241 -13.74 0.98 -15.82
CA PRO A 241 -14.80 1.83 -16.36
C PRO A 241 -15.05 3.11 -15.54
N LYS A 242 -14.95 3.04 -14.20
CA LYS A 242 -15.13 4.21 -13.33
C LYS A 242 -13.99 5.19 -13.48
N LEU A 243 -12.76 4.69 -13.60
CA LEU A 243 -11.57 5.52 -13.79
C LEU A 243 -11.51 6.12 -15.21
N SER A 244 -12.05 5.44 -16.23
CA SER A 244 -12.16 5.99 -17.58
C SER A 244 -13.06 7.24 -17.61
N ILE A 245 -14.18 7.22 -16.88
CA ILE A 245 -15.04 8.40 -16.72
C ILE A 245 -14.30 9.48 -15.94
N TYR A 246 -13.68 9.11 -14.82
CA TYR A 246 -12.95 10.04 -13.98
C TYR A 246 -11.77 10.73 -14.69
N ALA A 247 -11.06 10.02 -15.57
CA ALA A 247 -10.02 10.61 -16.42
C ALA A 247 -10.58 11.74 -17.29
N SER A 248 -11.79 11.53 -17.86
CA SER A 248 -12.48 12.56 -18.65
C SER A 248 -12.84 13.80 -17.80
N ASP A 249 -13.30 13.57 -16.56
CA ASP A 249 -13.61 14.66 -15.61
C ASP A 249 -12.37 15.47 -15.27
N LEU A 250 -11.23 14.79 -14.97
CA LEU A 250 -9.96 15.45 -14.70
C LEU A 250 -9.45 16.25 -15.91
N ALA A 251 -9.61 15.73 -17.13
CA ALA A 251 -9.26 16.44 -18.36
C ALA A 251 -10.10 17.73 -18.52
N MET A 252 -11.41 17.67 -18.23
CA MET A 252 -12.29 18.84 -18.27
C MET A 252 -11.92 19.89 -17.20
N LEU A 253 -11.37 19.45 -16.07
CA LEU A 253 -10.85 20.33 -15.02
C LEU A 253 -9.49 20.95 -15.38
N GLY A 254 -8.84 20.50 -16.46
CA GLY A 254 -7.59 21.06 -16.97
C GLY A 254 -6.31 20.37 -16.48
N TYR A 255 -6.40 19.21 -15.88
CA TYR A 255 -5.23 18.42 -15.50
C TYR A 255 -4.48 17.88 -16.72
N THR A 256 -3.15 17.84 -16.65
CA THR A 256 -2.35 17.04 -17.56
C THR A 256 -2.53 15.55 -17.23
N LEU A 257 -2.87 14.75 -18.26
CA LEU A 257 -3.10 13.32 -18.08
C LEU A 257 -2.07 12.47 -18.83
N ILE A 258 -1.76 11.30 -18.28
CA ILE A 258 -1.23 10.13 -19.00
C ILE A 258 -2.19 8.98 -18.73
N THR A 259 -2.81 8.46 -19.79
CA THR A 259 -3.75 7.33 -19.69
C THR A 259 -3.06 6.02 -20.03
N ILE A 260 -3.45 4.94 -19.32
CA ILE A 260 -2.88 3.59 -19.47
C ILE A 260 -4.02 2.61 -19.70
N GLY A 261 -3.81 1.60 -20.52
CA GLY A 261 -4.74 0.49 -20.70
C GLY A 261 -4.61 -0.24 -22.01
N THR A 262 -5.55 -1.14 -22.27
CA THR A 262 -5.62 -2.00 -23.47
C THR A 262 -6.37 -1.35 -24.63
N ASN A 263 -6.96 -0.18 -24.43
CA ASN A 263 -7.58 0.60 -25.50
C ASN A 263 -6.51 1.41 -26.27
N ALA A 264 -6.53 1.33 -27.59
CA ALA A 264 -5.58 2.04 -28.47
C ALA A 264 -5.63 3.57 -28.38
N ALA A 265 -6.63 4.15 -27.73
CA ALA A 265 -6.74 5.59 -27.46
C ALA A 265 -5.87 6.04 -26.27
N ASN A 266 -5.33 5.11 -25.46
CA ASN A 266 -4.48 5.45 -24.34
C ASN A 266 -3.09 5.93 -24.78
N ASP A 267 -2.50 6.82 -23.98
CA ASP A 267 -1.12 7.29 -24.18
C ASP A 267 -0.12 6.16 -24.05
N LEU A 268 -0.28 5.30 -23.04
CA LEU A 268 0.41 4.03 -22.87
C LEU A 268 -0.56 2.88 -23.19
N TYR A 269 -0.51 2.41 -24.42
CA TYR A 269 -1.39 1.38 -24.94
C TYR A 269 -0.73 0.00 -24.91
N ILE A 270 -1.28 -0.93 -24.13
CA ILE A 270 -0.88 -2.35 -24.08
C ILE A 270 -1.51 -3.07 -25.26
N SER A 271 -0.70 -3.49 -26.22
CA SER A 271 -1.18 -4.12 -27.47
C SER A 271 -1.07 -5.65 -27.47
N ASP A 272 -0.14 -6.23 -26.70
CA ASP A 272 0.04 -7.69 -26.60
C ASP A 272 0.79 -8.07 -25.31
N GLN A 273 0.46 -9.22 -24.75
CA GLN A 273 1.16 -9.85 -23.62
C GLN A 273 1.33 -11.34 -23.93
N ARG A 274 2.55 -11.85 -23.79
CA ARG A 274 2.87 -13.26 -23.95
C ARG A 274 3.55 -13.78 -22.71
N PHE A 275 2.97 -14.81 -22.12
CA PHE A 275 3.39 -15.40 -20.86
C PHE A 275 4.26 -16.62 -21.06
N ASP A 276 5.20 -16.86 -20.16
CA ASP A 276 5.93 -18.09 -19.96
C ASP A 276 6.18 -18.35 -18.46
N ALA A 277 6.84 -19.44 -18.11
CA ALA A 277 7.05 -19.87 -16.72
C ALA A 277 7.87 -18.89 -15.86
N THR A 278 8.58 -17.91 -16.47
CA THR A 278 9.49 -17.00 -15.78
C THR A 278 9.08 -15.53 -15.86
N GLY A 279 7.99 -15.23 -16.56
CA GLY A 279 7.50 -13.85 -16.70
C GLY A 279 6.67 -13.65 -17.96
N GLN A 280 6.79 -12.47 -18.57
CA GLN A 280 6.01 -12.10 -19.74
C GLN A 280 6.77 -11.18 -20.69
N THR A 281 6.46 -11.26 -22.01
CA THR A 281 6.87 -10.27 -22.99
C THR A 281 5.72 -9.30 -23.21
N LEU A 282 5.95 -8.05 -22.89
CA LEU A 282 4.99 -6.96 -23.02
C LEU A 282 5.26 -6.17 -24.31
N ARG A 283 4.22 -5.97 -25.13
CA ARG A 283 4.22 -5.05 -26.25
C ARG A 283 3.29 -3.89 -25.96
N PHE A 284 3.82 -2.68 -26.00
CA PHE A 284 3.05 -1.46 -25.76
C PHE A 284 3.50 -0.32 -26.68
N SER A 285 2.71 0.74 -26.74
CA SER A 285 3.07 1.94 -27.48
C SER A 285 2.97 3.18 -26.59
N PHE A 286 3.82 4.17 -26.89
CA PHE A 286 3.79 5.49 -26.26
C PHE A 286 4.08 6.56 -27.31
N LYS A 287 3.19 7.55 -27.42
CA LYS A 287 3.30 8.64 -28.42
C LYS A 287 3.57 8.11 -29.84
N GLY A 288 2.88 7.04 -30.23
CA GLY A 288 2.98 6.43 -31.56
C GLY A 288 4.21 5.54 -31.81
N LYS A 289 5.13 5.43 -30.85
CA LYS A 289 6.28 4.50 -30.92
C LYS A 289 5.95 3.20 -30.19
N THR A 290 6.24 2.06 -30.81
CA THR A 290 6.04 0.73 -30.21
C THR A 290 7.30 0.25 -29.52
N TYR A 291 7.13 -0.37 -28.35
CA TYR A 291 8.16 -0.98 -27.54
C TYR A 291 7.82 -2.45 -27.30
N VAL A 292 8.84 -3.29 -27.18
CA VAL A 292 8.71 -4.68 -26.74
C VAL A 292 9.72 -4.89 -25.63
N LYS A 293 9.23 -5.29 -24.45
CA LYS A 293 10.07 -5.45 -23.25
C LYS A 293 9.79 -6.78 -22.58
N ARG A 294 10.85 -7.43 -22.12
CA ARG A 294 10.75 -8.61 -21.26
C ARG A 294 10.56 -8.17 -19.81
N LEU A 295 9.52 -8.66 -19.16
CA LEU A 295 9.30 -8.48 -17.72
C LEU A 295 9.49 -9.82 -17.03
N ASN A 296 10.42 -9.89 -16.07
CA ASN A 296 10.65 -11.07 -15.24
C ASN A 296 9.67 -11.07 -14.04
N LEU A 297 8.41 -10.80 -14.33
CA LEU A 297 7.32 -10.63 -13.38
C LEU A 297 6.16 -11.55 -13.73
N ILE A 298 5.65 -12.25 -12.74
CA ILE A 298 4.52 -13.16 -12.85
C ILE A 298 3.20 -12.41 -12.63
N GLY A 299 2.22 -12.71 -13.46
CA GLY A 299 0.88 -12.13 -13.44
C GLY A 299 0.67 -11.02 -14.45
N GLY A 300 -0.41 -11.12 -15.24
CA GLY A 300 -0.73 -10.19 -16.32
C GLY A 300 -0.89 -8.74 -15.88
N PHE A 301 -1.48 -8.54 -14.67
CA PHE A 301 -1.67 -7.21 -14.06
C PHE A 301 -0.35 -6.47 -13.75
N GLN A 302 0.79 -7.16 -13.73
CA GLN A 302 2.09 -6.52 -13.53
C GLN A 302 2.47 -5.61 -14.71
N ALA A 303 1.98 -5.89 -15.93
CA ALA A 303 2.19 -5.00 -17.05
C ALA A 303 1.58 -3.61 -16.81
N GLU A 304 0.35 -3.56 -16.28
CA GLU A 304 -0.32 -2.30 -15.93
C GLU A 304 0.41 -1.59 -14.77
N ASN A 305 0.83 -2.33 -13.73
CA ASN A 305 1.60 -1.77 -12.62
C ASN A 305 2.95 -1.19 -13.09
N VAL A 306 3.65 -1.89 -13.97
CA VAL A 306 4.93 -1.44 -14.54
C VAL A 306 4.75 -0.18 -15.41
N LEU A 307 3.72 -0.16 -16.26
CA LEU A 307 3.44 1.03 -17.09
C LEU A 307 2.92 2.20 -16.26
N MET A 308 2.16 1.95 -15.18
CA MET A 308 1.78 2.99 -14.21
C MET A 308 3.02 3.61 -13.56
N ALA A 309 3.96 2.79 -13.09
CA ALA A 309 5.21 3.27 -12.52
C ALA A 309 6.05 4.03 -13.54
N ALA A 310 6.20 3.50 -14.75
CA ALA A 310 6.91 4.17 -15.86
C ALA A 310 6.29 5.53 -16.16
N ALA A 311 4.96 5.62 -16.24
CA ALA A 311 4.25 6.87 -16.48
C ALA A 311 4.46 7.89 -15.37
N LEU A 312 4.43 7.48 -14.08
CA LEU A 312 4.70 8.34 -12.94
C LEU A 312 6.13 8.89 -12.96
N VAL A 313 7.10 8.04 -13.30
CA VAL A 313 8.52 8.44 -13.42
C VAL A 313 8.72 9.40 -14.61
N ILE A 314 8.08 9.15 -15.75
CA ILE A 314 8.09 10.06 -16.92
C ILE A 314 7.42 11.40 -16.56
N ALA A 315 6.26 11.34 -15.92
CA ALA A 315 5.51 12.52 -15.47
C ALA A 315 6.30 13.39 -14.46
N SER A 316 7.21 12.77 -13.72
CA SER A 316 8.10 13.47 -12.79
C SER A 316 9.37 14.07 -13.43
N GLY A 317 9.55 13.88 -14.75
CA GLY A 317 10.60 14.57 -15.52
C GLY A 317 11.66 13.67 -16.15
N SER A 318 11.61 12.33 -15.96
CA SER A 318 12.58 11.41 -16.57
C SER A 318 12.31 11.18 -18.07
N ASP A 319 13.37 10.93 -18.85
CA ASP A 319 13.25 10.65 -20.28
C ASP A 319 12.54 9.31 -20.55
N PRO A 320 11.49 9.28 -21.39
CA PRO A 320 10.73 8.06 -21.64
C PRO A 320 11.54 6.88 -22.18
N GLN A 321 12.53 7.13 -23.05
CA GLN A 321 13.33 6.07 -23.61
C GLN A 321 14.18 5.39 -22.52
N HIS A 322 14.84 6.19 -21.69
CA HIS A 322 15.63 5.69 -20.57
C HIS A 322 14.77 4.92 -19.58
N VAL A 323 13.57 5.45 -19.22
CA VAL A 323 12.62 4.75 -18.36
C VAL A 323 12.21 3.39 -18.92
N PHE A 324 11.87 3.32 -20.22
CA PHE A 324 11.47 2.04 -20.81
C PHE A 324 12.63 1.03 -20.92
N ASP A 325 13.87 1.50 -20.97
CA ASP A 325 15.03 0.61 -21.00
C ASP A 325 15.30 -0.06 -19.65
N THR A 326 14.86 0.52 -18.53
CA THR A 326 14.99 -0.10 -17.19
C THR A 326 13.99 -1.22 -16.90
N LEU A 327 12.88 -1.31 -17.65
CA LEU A 327 11.74 -2.19 -17.30
C LEU A 327 12.13 -3.68 -17.26
N GLU A 328 13.14 -4.10 -18.00
CA GLU A 328 13.64 -5.48 -18.02
C GLU A 328 14.40 -5.87 -16.73
N HIS A 329 14.83 -4.89 -15.93
CA HIS A 329 15.56 -5.07 -14.68
C HIS A 329 14.67 -5.09 -13.45
N LEU A 330 13.36 -4.80 -13.60
CA LEU A 330 12.43 -4.77 -12.49
C LEU A 330 12.28 -6.15 -11.85
N THR A 331 12.28 -6.16 -10.53
CA THR A 331 12.15 -7.36 -9.71
C THR A 331 10.87 -7.33 -8.89
N THR A 332 10.40 -8.51 -8.51
CA THR A 332 9.17 -8.70 -7.75
C THR A 332 9.26 -8.01 -6.38
N VAL A 333 8.16 -7.40 -5.98
CA VAL A 333 8.02 -6.84 -4.63
C VAL A 333 7.75 -7.97 -3.63
N ARG A 334 8.34 -7.87 -2.44
CA ARG A 334 8.17 -8.87 -1.38
C ARG A 334 6.69 -9.12 -1.11
N GLY A 335 6.30 -10.40 -1.16
CA GLY A 335 4.93 -10.84 -0.94
C GLY A 335 3.91 -10.44 -2.02
N ARG A 336 4.36 -10.09 -3.23
CA ARG A 336 3.50 -9.76 -4.38
C ARG A 336 3.88 -10.61 -5.58
N MET A 337 3.25 -11.77 -5.76
CA MET A 337 3.65 -12.80 -6.75
C MET A 337 5.15 -13.07 -6.64
N GLN A 338 5.65 -13.14 -5.40
CA GLN A 338 7.06 -13.30 -5.11
C GLN A 338 7.48 -14.74 -5.39
N TYR A 339 8.52 -14.90 -6.21
CA TYR A 339 9.18 -16.19 -6.39
C TYR A 339 9.79 -16.67 -5.06
N ALA A 340 9.48 -17.90 -4.66
CA ALA A 340 10.02 -18.53 -3.47
C ALA A 340 11.06 -19.61 -3.82
N ALA A 341 10.70 -20.56 -4.65
CA ALA A 341 11.59 -21.67 -5.03
C ALA A 341 11.12 -22.39 -6.30
N THR A 342 12.00 -23.20 -6.89
CA THR A 342 11.65 -24.17 -7.95
C THR A 342 12.15 -25.56 -7.56
N ARG A 343 11.28 -26.56 -7.65
CA ARG A 343 11.60 -27.98 -7.49
C ARG A 343 12.56 -28.48 -8.58
N LYS A 344 13.35 -29.53 -8.30
CA LYS A 344 14.19 -30.19 -9.33
C LYS A 344 13.40 -30.67 -10.56
N ASN A 345 12.10 -30.92 -10.41
CA ASN A 345 11.20 -31.30 -11.50
C ASN A 345 10.71 -30.10 -12.35
N GLY A 346 11.08 -28.88 -12.00
CA GLY A 346 10.71 -27.64 -12.71
C GLY A 346 9.45 -26.95 -12.18
N ALA A 347 8.72 -27.53 -11.22
CA ALA A 347 7.55 -26.89 -10.64
C ALA A 347 7.95 -25.70 -9.76
N SER A 348 7.26 -24.56 -9.89
CA SER A 348 7.60 -23.30 -9.25
C SER A 348 6.62 -22.92 -8.14
N VAL A 349 7.16 -22.27 -7.10
CA VAL A 349 6.42 -21.82 -5.92
C VAL A 349 6.48 -20.31 -5.82
N PHE A 350 5.31 -19.69 -5.65
CA PHE A 350 5.15 -18.24 -5.49
C PHE A 350 4.34 -17.90 -4.25
N VAL A 351 4.57 -16.70 -3.71
CA VAL A 351 3.89 -16.17 -2.52
C VAL A 351 3.22 -14.84 -2.86
N ASP A 352 1.96 -14.67 -2.43
CA ASP A 352 1.19 -13.44 -2.64
C ASP A 352 0.44 -13.00 -1.37
N TYR A 353 0.15 -11.73 -1.26
CA TYR A 353 -0.60 -11.13 -0.15
C TYR A 353 -2.13 -11.20 -0.32
N ALA A 354 -2.64 -11.83 -1.35
CA ALA A 354 -4.07 -11.95 -1.63
C ALA A 354 -4.84 -12.52 -0.42
N HIS A 355 -5.73 -11.72 0.17
CA HIS A 355 -6.48 -12.03 1.41
C HIS A 355 -7.94 -11.54 1.37
N THR A 356 -8.43 -11.20 0.18
CA THR A 356 -9.84 -10.91 -0.12
C THR A 356 -10.32 -11.81 -1.26
N PRO A 357 -11.63 -12.05 -1.44
CA PRO A 357 -12.14 -12.89 -2.52
C PRO A 357 -11.63 -12.48 -3.91
N ASP A 358 -11.78 -11.19 -4.26
CA ASP A 358 -11.33 -10.61 -5.52
C ASP A 358 -9.80 -10.74 -5.71
N ALA A 359 -9.01 -10.48 -4.65
CA ALA A 359 -7.57 -10.62 -4.73
C ALA A 359 -7.12 -12.08 -4.90
N VAL A 360 -7.79 -13.04 -4.26
CA VAL A 360 -7.50 -14.48 -4.40
C VAL A 360 -7.80 -14.93 -5.82
N GLU A 361 -8.99 -14.60 -6.35
CA GLU A 361 -9.38 -14.88 -7.73
C GLU A 361 -8.39 -14.27 -8.74
N THR A 362 -8.08 -12.99 -8.56
CA THR A 362 -7.14 -12.25 -9.42
C THR A 362 -5.74 -12.87 -9.39
N ALA A 363 -5.20 -13.19 -8.22
CA ALA A 363 -3.86 -13.75 -8.09
C ALA A 363 -3.74 -15.14 -8.73
N ILE A 364 -4.72 -16.03 -8.48
CA ILE A 364 -4.74 -17.37 -9.06
C ILE A 364 -4.92 -17.31 -10.58
N SER A 365 -5.88 -16.52 -11.07
CA SER A 365 -6.12 -16.33 -12.50
C SER A 365 -4.91 -15.72 -13.22
N ALA A 366 -4.23 -14.77 -12.59
CA ALA A 366 -3.04 -14.15 -13.15
C ALA A 366 -1.81 -15.09 -13.17
N PHE A 367 -1.75 -16.04 -12.25
CA PHE A 367 -0.69 -17.06 -12.24
C PHE A 367 -0.94 -18.18 -13.25
N ARG A 368 -2.19 -18.48 -13.57
CA ARG A 368 -2.60 -19.58 -14.48
C ARG A 368 -1.84 -19.61 -15.83
N PRO A 369 -1.65 -18.49 -16.55
CA PRO A 369 -0.94 -18.47 -17.83
C PRO A 369 0.55 -18.84 -17.74
N HIS A 370 1.13 -18.86 -16.54
CA HIS A 370 2.52 -19.22 -16.28
C HIS A 370 2.70 -20.70 -15.90
N VAL A 371 1.61 -21.43 -15.69
CA VAL A 371 1.59 -22.81 -15.21
C VAL A 371 1.11 -23.74 -16.32
N MET A 372 1.93 -24.70 -16.74
CA MET A 372 1.59 -25.65 -17.80
C MET A 372 0.76 -26.83 -17.29
N GLY A 373 0.98 -27.23 -16.04
CA GLY A 373 0.28 -28.31 -15.34
C GLY A 373 -0.83 -27.82 -14.43
N ARG A 374 -0.95 -28.45 -13.25
CA ARG A 374 -1.92 -28.06 -12.22
C ARG A 374 -1.47 -26.82 -11.48
N LEU A 375 -2.43 -25.97 -11.18
CA LEU A 375 -2.25 -24.85 -10.27
C LEU A 375 -2.80 -25.22 -8.89
N ILE A 376 -1.91 -25.30 -7.90
CA ILE A 376 -2.26 -25.55 -6.50
C ILE A 376 -2.23 -24.23 -5.75
N ALA A 377 -3.28 -23.95 -4.96
CA ALA A 377 -3.36 -22.73 -4.16
C ALA A 377 -3.45 -23.06 -2.67
N ILE A 378 -2.68 -22.37 -1.84
CA ILE A 378 -2.85 -22.33 -0.39
C ILE A 378 -3.55 -21.03 -0.03
N ILE A 379 -4.66 -21.11 0.71
CA ILE A 379 -5.41 -19.96 1.20
C ILE A 379 -5.62 -20.03 2.71
N GLY A 380 -5.69 -18.88 3.36
CA GLY A 380 -6.07 -18.73 4.75
C GLY A 380 -6.80 -17.42 4.99
N ALA A 381 -7.50 -17.31 6.11
CA ALA A 381 -8.19 -16.09 6.51
C ALA A 381 -7.78 -15.67 7.92
N GLY A 382 -7.68 -14.35 8.14
CA GLY A 382 -7.37 -13.80 9.46
C GLY A 382 -8.58 -13.80 10.39
N GLY A 383 -8.31 -14.02 11.69
CA GLY A 383 -9.26 -13.80 12.79
C GLY A 383 -9.41 -12.31 13.12
N ASP A 384 -10.44 -11.95 13.88
CA ASP A 384 -10.79 -10.58 14.27
C ASP A 384 -10.91 -9.62 13.06
N ARG A 385 -11.48 -10.14 11.97
CA ARG A 385 -11.69 -9.45 10.68
C ARG A 385 -13.07 -9.80 10.15
N ASP A 386 -13.45 -9.17 9.03
CA ASP A 386 -14.70 -9.45 8.33
C ASP A 386 -14.85 -10.97 8.05
N THR A 387 -15.84 -11.57 8.70
CA THR A 387 -16.15 -13.00 8.57
C THR A 387 -16.90 -13.32 7.28
N THR A 388 -17.61 -12.34 6.70
CA THR A 388 -18.47 -12.54 5.52
C THR A 388 -17.67 -12.87 4.26
N LYS A 389 -16.43 -12.44 4.18
CA LYS A 389 -15.53 -12.72 3.07
C LYS A 389 -14.97 -14.16 3.07
N ARG A 390 -14.94 -14.85 4.22
CA ARG A 390 -14.29 -16.17 4.37
C ARG A 390 -14.87 -17.23 3.41
N PRO A 391 -16.20 -17.45 3.34
CA PRO A 391 -16.76 -18.40 2.38
C PRO A 391 -16.53 -17.97 0.92
N LEU A 392 -16.54 -16.66 0.65
CA LEU A 392 -16.31 -16.14 -0.70
C LEU A 392 -14.88 -16.39 -1.16
N MET A 393 -13.88 -16.32 -0.25
CA MET A 393 -12.49 -16.67 -0.55
C MET A 393 -12.35 -18.16 -0.89
N GLY A 394 -13.00 -19.04 -0.13
CA GLY A 394 -13.01 -20.48 -0.42
C GLY A 394 -13.58 -20.77 -1.80
N ARG A 395 -14.71 -20.15 -2.15
CA ARG A 395 -15.35 -20.26 -3.46
C ARG A 395 -14.43 -19.78 -4.58
N ALA A 396 -13.93 -18.56 -4.47
CA ALA A 396 -13.03 -17.95 -5.47
C ALA A 396 -11.81 -18.84 -5.76
N ALA A 397 -11.23 -19.44 -4.72
CA ALA A 397 -10.08 -20.31 -4.89
C ALA A 397 -10.41 -21.64 -5.63
N VAL A 398 -11.53 -22.33 -5.29
CA VAL A 398 -11.87 -23.60 -5.93
C VAL A 398 -12.39 -23.45 -7.36
N GLU A 399 -12.91 -22.27 -7.72
CA GLU A 399 -13.35 -21.95 -9.07
C GLU A 399 -12.18 -21.63 -10.01
N THR A 400 -10.99 -21.27 -9.46
CA THR A 400 -9.85 -20.80 -10.24
C THR A 400 -8.61 -21.70 -10.18
N ALA A 401 -8.45 -22.52 -9.10
CA ALA A 401 -7.33 -23.43 -8.93
C ALA A 401 -7.73 -24.89 -9.18
N ASP A 402 -6.77 -25.72 -9.62
CA ASP A 402 -6.98 -27.16 -9.80
C ASP A 402 -7.02 -27.91 -8.46
N HIS A 403 -6.34 -27.39 -7.43
CA HIS A 403 -6.41 -27.90 -6.06
C HIS A 403 -6.19 -26.78 -5.05
N VAL A 404 -6.94 -26.81 -3.95
CA VAL A 404 -6.88 -25.80 -2.89
C VAL A 404 -6.56 -26.45 -1.55
N ILE A 405 -5.65 -25.86 -0.78
CA ILE A 405 -5.40 -26.20 0.62
C ILE A 405 -5.79 -25.02 1.50
N VAL A 406 -6.75 -25.25 2.41
CA VAL A 406 -7.15 -24.27 3.42
C VAL A 406 -6.33 -24.47 4.68
N THR A 407 -5.69 -23.40 5.17
CA THR A 407 -4.80 -23.45 6.32
C THR A 407 -4.97 -22.22 7.24
N ASP A 408 -4.28 -22.23 8.38
CA ASP A 408 -4.24 -21.08 9.28
C ASP A 408 -3.46 -19.93 8.67
N ASP A 409 -3.98 -18.72 8.87
CA ASP A 409 -3.29 -17.45 8.59
C ASP A 409 -2.89 -16.82 9.94
N ASN A 410 -3.46 -15.71 10.34
CA ASN A 410 -3.34 -15.06 11.64
C ASN A 410 -4.64 -15.26 12.42
N PRO A 411 -4.83 -16.32 13.20
CA PRO A 411 -6.10 -16.58 13.90
C PRO A 411 -6.40 -15.53 14.97
N ARG A 412 -5.42 -14.82 15.47
CA ARG A 412 -5.56 -13.83 16.55
C ARG A 412 -6.30 -14.42 17.74
N THR A 413 -7.43 -13.83 18.16
CA THR A 413 -8.21 -14.30 19.31
C THR A 413 -9.28 -15.33 18.98
N GLU A 414 -9.53 -15.58 17.66
CA GLU A 414 -10.52 -16.56 17.23
C GLU A 414 -9.94 -17.98 17.20
N ASP A 415 -10.83 -18.99 17.31
CA ASP A 415 -10.47 -20.39 17.11
C ASP A 415 -10.10 -20.65 15.64
N PRO A 416 -8.86 -21.10 15.35
CA PRO A 416 -8.42 -21.30 13.97
C PRO A 416 -9.24 -22.34 13.20
N ALA A 417 -9.73 -23.40 13.87
CA ALA A 417 -10.57 -24.41 13.22
C ALA A 417 -11.91 -23.82 12.75
N SER A 418 -12.49 -22.90 13.53
CA SER A 418 -13.71 -22.19 13.15
C SER A 418 -13.50 -21.29 11.93
N ILE A 419 -12.35 -20.62 11.84
CA ILE A 419 -12.00 -19.79 10.67
C ILE A 419 -11.90 -20.67 9.41
N ARG A 420 -11.15 -21.78 9.48
CA ARG A 420 -11.01 -22.71 8.34
C ARG A 420 -12.35 -23.29 7.91
N ALA A 421 -13.21 -23.68 8.87
CA ALA A 421 -14.56 -24.19 8.58
C ALA A 421 -15.41 -23.17 7.81
N MET A 422 -15.31 -21.86 8.13
CA MET A 422 -16.00 -20.80 7.38
C MET A 422 -15.47 -20.66 5.94
N VAL A 423 -14.16 -20.79 5.72
CA VAL A 423 -13.58 -20.78 4.37
C VAL A 423 -14.05 -22.00 3.58
N MET A 424 -14.00 -23.20 4.20
CA MET A 424 -14.47 -24.46 3.61
C MET A 424 -15.96 -24.43 3.25
N ALA A 425 -16.79 -23.71 4.01
CA ALA A 425 -18.23 -23.58 3.76
C ALA A 425 -18.56 -22.96 2.39
N GLY A 426 -17.65 -22.19 1.80
CA GLY A 426 -17.79 -21.65 0.45
C GLY A 426 -17.58 -22.65 -0.67
N ALA A 427 -17.06 -23.84 -0.37
CA ALA A 427 -16.63 -24.86 -1.32
C ALA A 427 -17.12 -26.28 -0.97
N THR A 428 -18.28 -26.40 -0.33
CA THR A 428 -18.81 -27.66 0.21
C THR A 428 -18.99 -28.77 -0.82
N ASP A 429 -19.24 -28.42 -2.08
CA ASP A 429 -19.43 -29.39 -3.16
C ASP A 429 -18.17 -29.61 -4.02
N ALA A 430 -17.06 -28.96 -3.67
CA ALA A 430 -15.82 -29.06 -4.44
C ALA A 430 -15.00 -30.30 -4.02
N ALA A 431 -14.60 -31.11 -5.00
CA ALA A 431 -13.74 -32.28 -4.79
C ALA A 431 -12.24 -31.93 -4.73
N ASN A 432 -11.89 -30.69 -5.07
CA ASN A 432 -10.50 -30.21 -5.22
C ASN A 432 -10.02 -29.35 -4.04
N ILE A 433 -10.62 -29.53 -2.84
CA ILE A 433 -10.24 -28.77 -1.65
C ILE A 433 -9.86 -29.69 -0.49
N THR A 434 -8.83 -29.34 0.26
CA THR A 434 -8.39 -30.05 1.48
C THR A 434 -8.12 -29.06 2.60
N GLU A 435 -8.25 -29.52 3.85
CA GLU A 435 -7.93 -28.72 5.04
C GLU A 435 -6.66 -29.25 5.71
N VAL A 436 -5.72 -28.37 6.01
CA VAL A 436 -4.50 -28.65 6.78
C VAL A 436 -4.27 -27.47 7.73
N GLY A 437 -4.49 -27.66 9.03
CA GLY A 437 -4.45 -26.55 10.01
C GLY A 437 -3.08 -25.90 10.11
N ASP A 438 -2.03 -26.67 10.35
CA ASP A 438 -0.67 -26.14 10.43
C ASP A 438 -0.20 -25.64 9.07
N ARG A 439 0.20 -24.36 9.01
CA ARG A 439 0.58 -23.71 7.76
C ARG A 439 1.88 -24.25 7.17
N ALA A 440 2.87 -24.59 8.02
CA ALA A 440 4.12 -25.17 7.54
C ALA A 440 3.88 -26.56 6.94
N GLU A 441 3.02 -27.37 7.58
CA GLU A 441 2.59 -28.66 7.06
C GLU A 441 1.80 -28.51 5.75
N ALA A 442 0.91 -27.50 5.65
CA ALA A 442 0.18 -27.21 4.42
C ALA A 442 1.13 -26.90 3.26
N ILE A 443 2.15 -26.06 3.50
CA ILE A 443 3.18 -25.74 2.51
C ILE A 443 3.97 -26.98 2.12
N LEU A 444 4.43 -27.78 3.08
CA LEU A 444 5.19 -29.01 2.82
C LEU A 444 4.37 -30.01 1.98
N ARG A 445 3.09 -30.21 2.32
CA ARG A 445 2.18 -31.11 1.57
C ARG A 445 1.95 -30.60 0.16
N ALA A 446 1.70 -29.31 -0.03
CA ALA A 446 1.52 -28.70 -1.35
C ALA A 446 2.77 -28.86 -2.21
N VAL A 447 3.96 -28.56 -1.66
CA VAL A 447 5.24 -28.74 -2.38
C VAL A 447 5.48 -30.21 -2.75
N HIS A 448 5.11 -31.15 -1.88
CA HIS A 448 5.21 -32.60 -2.15
C HIS A 448 4.30 -33.05 -3.30
N MET A 449 3.12 -32.45 -3.46
CA MET A 449 2.15 -32.77 -4.52
C MET A 449 2.56 -32.31 -5.91
N LEU A 450 3.58 -31.40 -6.02
CA LEU A 450 3.96 -30.77 -7.28
C LEU A 450 4.61 -31.78 -8.26
N GLU A 451 4.03 -31.89 -9.43
CA GLU A 451 4.57 -32.63 -10.58
C GLU A 451 5.23 -31.67 -11.60
N PRO A 452 5.97 -32.20 -12.60
CA PRO A 452 6.55 -31.35 -13.64
C PRO A 452 5.50 -30.48 -14.36
N GLY A 453 5.73 -29.18 -14.39
CA GLY A 453 4.82 -28.19 -15.01
C GLY A 453 3.77 -27.63 -14.06
N ASP A 454 3.62 -28.17 -12.85
CA ASP A 454 2.73 -27.63 -11.82
C ASP A 454 3.27 -26.31 -11.26
N GLY A 455 2.35 -25.49 -10.71
CA GLY A 455 2.67 -24.29 -9.97
C GLY A 455 1.95 -24.22 -8.63
N LEU A 456 2.62 -23.73 -7.59
CA LEU A 456 2.05 -23.48 -6.28
C LEU A 456 1.99 -21.99 -6.00
N LEU A 457 0.82 -21.49 -5.63
CA LEU A 457 0.61 -20.14 -5.12
C LEU A 457 0.20 -20.18 -3.65
N ILE A 458 1.02 -19.61 -2.77
CA ILE A 458 0.74 -19.47 -1.34
C ILE A 458 0.21 -18.06 -1.11
N THR A 459 -1.02 -17.94 -0.58
CA THR A 459 -1.67 -16.63 -0.38
C THR A 459 -1.94 -16.32 1.08
N GLY A 460 -2.24 -15.07 1.37
CA GLY A 460 -2.65 -14.54 2.68
C GLY A 460 -1.59 -13.66 3.32
N LYS A 461 -0.44 -14.21 3.69
CA LYS A 461 0.60 -13.53 4.47
C LYS A 461 1.51 -12.62 3.63
N GLY A 462 1.85 -13.03 2.41
CA GLY A 462 2.70 -12.24 1.51
C GLY A 462 4.05 -11.87 2.15
N HIS A 463 4.22 -10.59 2.52
CA HIS A 463 5.45 -10.03 3.11
C HIS A 463 5.53 -10.19 4.65
N GLU A 464 4.50 -10.70 5.30
CA GLU A 464 4.47 -10.88 6.75
C GLU A 464 5.50 -11.92 7.20
N THR A 465 6.22 -11.62 8.30
CA THR A 465 7.25 -12.48 8.90
C THR A 465 6.83 -13.09 10.22
N GLY A 466 5.54 -13.06 10.52
CA GLY A 466 4.98 -13.60 11.76
C GLY A 466 3.57 -14.16 11.57
N GLN A 467 3.19 -15.06 12.47
CA GLN A 467 1.83 -15.57 12.63
C GLN A 467 1.30 -15.13 14.00
N ILE A 468 0.17 -14.42 14.01
CA ILE A 468 -0.44 -13.89 15.24
C ILE A 468 -1.41 -14.93 15.79
N VAL A 469 -1.09 -15.47 16.98
CA VAL A 469 -1.90 -16.47 17.69
C VAL A 469 -2.19 -15.93 19.10
N GLY A 470 -3.42 -15.59 19.41
CA GLY A 470 -3.76 -14.86 20.62
C GLY A 470 -3.07 -13.48 20.64
N GLN A 471 -2.22 -13.27 21.63
CA GLN A 471 -1.38 -12.07 21.76
C GLN A 471 0.07 -12.27 21.31
N ASP A 472 0.43 -13.49 20.97
CA ASP A 472 1.80 -13.85 20.57
C ASP A 472 1.99 -13.67 19.06
N ILE A 473 3.20 -13.26 18.66
CA ILE A 473 3.65 -13.22 17.28
C ILE A 473 4.73 -14.26 17.11
N LEU A 474 4.38 -15.38 16.48
CA LEU A 474 5.31 -16.46 16.20
C LEU A 474 6.06 -16.17 14.89
N PRO A 475 7.39 -16.30 14.82
CA PRO A 475 8.13 -16.13 13.56
C PRO A 475 7.61 -17.09 12.49
N PHE A 476 7.24 -16.56 11.33
CA PHE A 476 6.74 -17.35 10.20
C PHE A 476 6.85 -16.52 8.91
N ASP A 477 7.52 -17.06 7.90
CA ASP A 477 7.68 -16.46 6.57
C ASP A 477 7.37 -17.52 5.50
N ASP A 478 6.37 -17.26 4.66
CA ASP A 478 5.92 -18.18 3.62
C ASP A 478 7.02 -18.55 2.61
N VAL A 479 7.86 -17.56 2.25
CA VAL A 479 8.97 -17.76 1.29
C VAL A 479 10.05 -18.66 1.88
N GLU A 480 10.40 -18.44 3.15
CA GLU A 480 11.35 -19.27 3.86
C GLU A 480 10.83 -20.72 3.99
N GLN A 481 9.59 -20.89 4.45
CA GLN A 481 8.99 -22.20 4.61
C GLN A 481 8.90 -22.97 3.28
N ALA A 482 8.50 -22.29 2.19
CA ALA A 482 8.46 -22.90 0.87
C ALA A 482 9.86 -23.30 0.37
N SER A 483 10.86 -22.45 0.58
CA SER A 483 12.25 -22.73 0.19
C SER A 483 12.82 -23.91 0.95
N VAL A 484 12.58 -23.99 2.27
CA VAL A 484 13.00 -25.13 3.12
C VAL A 484 12.28 -26.41 2.69
N ALA A 485 10.96 -26.35 2.43
CA ALA A 485 10.20 -27.51 1.99
C ALA A 485 10.71 -28.07 0.65
N VAL A 486 11.02 -27.20 -0.32
CA VAL A 486 11.62 -27.57 -1.61
C VAL A 486 13.00 -28.21 -1.40
N ALA A 487 13.86 -27.57 -0.59
CA ALA A 487 15.21 -28.06 -0.33
C ALA A 487 15.21 -29.44 0.34
N ALA A 488 14.32 -29.65 1.32
CA ALA A 488 14.17 -30.94 2.00
C ALA A 488 13.69 -32.07 1.06
N LEU A 489 12.64 -31.80 0.28
CA LEU A 489 12.05 -32.80 -0.62
C LEU A 489 12.94 -33.12 -1.84
N ASP A 490 13.80 -32.20 -2.23
CA ASP A 490 14.75 -32.38 -3.33
C ASP A 490 16.13 -32.87 -2.85
N GLY A 491 16.28 -33.16 -1.53
CA GLY A 491 17.50 -33.70 -0.95
C GLY A 491 18.70 -32.75 -1.05
N MET A 492 18.46 -31.46 -0.80
CA MET A 492 19.48 -30.42 -0.75
C MET A 492 19.91 -30.08 0.70
N ILE A 493 19.10 -30.51 1.68
CA ILE A 493 19.34 -30.42 3.13
C ILE A 493 18.91 -31.76 3.78
#